data_f5cc53bf890e360cc555d704a75c7d59
#
_entry.id   f5cc53bf890e360cc555d704a75c7d59
#
_cell.length_a   1.000
_cell.length_b   1.000
_cell.length_c   1.000
_cell.angle_alpha   90.00
_cell.angle_beta   90.00
_cell.angle_gamma   90.00
#
_symmetry.space_group_name_H-M   'P 1'
#
loop_
_entity.id
_entity.type
_entity.pdbx_description
1 polymer ?
#
loop_
_entity_poly.entity_id
_entity_poly.type
_entity_poly.pdbx_seq_one_letter_code
_entity_poly.pdbx_strand_id
1 'polypeptide(L)'
;SDVFAFFCSDIIEYTRSCSSEAEGVQLIEKRWMQWNLLLEKQRKTLLSASEQLGLIGELYTLIQLIHMGKKPDEAVSAWVGPEGADRDFEFSDVWYEVKTTGAASQVITVSSLEQLDDSIAGHLRIVRADKCSPERSDGVTLDTLVEEAKETIGSSLAATASFDRKLLQIGYLSRAEYSSQKY
;
A
#
# COMPACT_ATOMS: atom_id res chain seq x y z
N SER A 1 13.84 11.29 -7.69
CA SER A 1 13.58 9.99 -7.03
C SER A 1 12.60 10.23 -5.88
N ASP A 2 11.41 9.69 -6.00
CA ASP A 2 10.28 9.91 -5.07
C ASP A 2 10.62 9.46 -3.64
N VAL A 3 11.40 8.37 -3.51
CA VAL A 3 11.87 7.84 -2.21
C VAL A 3 12.71 8.87 -1.45
N PHE A 4 13.55 9.63 -2.14
CA PHE A 4 14.37 10.66 -1.48
C PHE A 4 13.52 11.85 -1.02
N ALA A 5 12.58 12.30 -1.84
CA ALA A 5 11.65 13.35 -1.45
C ALA A 5 10.79 12.94 -0.24
N PHE A 6 10.33 11.69 -0.25
CA PHE A 6 9.60 11.11 0.87
C PHE A 6 10.45 11.02 2.14
N PHE A 7 11.69 10.55 2.04
CA PHE A 7 12.63 10.53 3.16
C PHE A 7 12.81 11.93 3.76
N CYS A 8 13.04 12.96 2.93
CA CYS A 8 13.17 14.32 3.40
C CYS A 8 11.90 14.82 4.12
N SER A 9 10.72 14.55 3.55
CA SER A 9 9.44 14.95 4.15
C SER A 9 9.21 14.26 5.48
N ASP A 10 9.53 12.98 5.58
CA ASP A 10 9.41 12.20 6.82
C ASP A 10 10.35 12.71 7.92
N ILE A 11 11.59 13.05 7.59
CA ILE A 11 12.54 13.66 8.54
C ILE A 11 12.00 15.01 9.05
N ILE A 12 11.50 15.86 8.14
CA ILE A 12 10.95 17.17 8.52
C ILE A 12 9.76 17.00 9.47
N GLU A 13 8.85 16.09 9.16
CA GLU A 13 7.68 15.85 10.00
C GLU A 13 8.05 15.27 11.36
N TYR A 14 8.99 14.31 11.39
CA TYR A 14 9.44 13.65 12.60
C TYR A 14 10.15 14.60 13.57
N THR A 15 10.78 15.66 13.04
CA THR A 15 11.51 16.67 13.83
C THR A 15 10.70 17.94 14.09
N ARG A 16 9.48 18.07 13.56
CA ARG A 16 8.68 19.29 13.64
C ARG A 16 8.41 19.79 15.06
N SER A 17 8.31 18.87 16.02
CA SER A 17 8.00 19.18 17.42
C SER A 17 9.21 19.27 18.33
N CYS A 18 10.45 19.23 17.79
CA CYS A 18 11.65 19.33 18.61
C CYS A 18 11.74 20.72 19.28
N SER A 19 12.20 20.74 20.52
CA SER A 19 12.27 21.95 21.36
C SER A 19 13.65 22.59 21.37
N SER A 20 14.67 21.89 20.83
CA SER A 20 16.06 22.40 20.77
C SER A 20 16.80 21.81 19.55
N GLU A 21 17.84 22.49 19.11
CA GLU A 21 18.71 22.02 18.01
C GLU A 21 19.35 20.67 18.33
N ALA A 22 19.82 20.47 19.55
CA ALA A 22 20.43 19.21 19.98
C ALA A 22 19.42 18.02 19.91
N GLU A 23 18.20 18.26 20.35
CA GLU A 23 17.11 17.28 20.23
C GLU A 23 16.77 16.99 18.77
N GLY A 24 16.72 18.02 17.92
CA GLY A 24 16.50 17.89 16.50
C GLY A 24 17.53 17.00 15.81
N VAL A 25 18.81 17.18 16.11
CA VAL A 25 19.91 16.34 15.60
C VAL A 25 19.74 14.88 16.03
N GLN A 26 19.45 14.61 17.30
CA GLN A 26 19.23 13.25 17.80
C GLN A 26 18.03 12.57 17.13
N LEU A 27 16.95 13.30 16.91
CA LEU A 27 15.77 12.79 16.22
C LEU A 27 16.08 12.46 14.74
N ILE A 28 16.85 13.32 14.05
CA ILE A 28 17.31 13.06 12.69
C ILE A 28 18.15 11.78 12.62
N GLU A 29 19.16 11.65 13.50
CA GLU A 29 20.01 10.45 13.54
C GLU A 29 19.22 9.18 13.81
N LYS A 30 18.31 9.21 14.78
CA LYS A 30 17.43 8.10 15.09
C LYS A 30 16.55 7.71 13.90
N ARG A 31 15.96 8.70 13.22
CA ARG A 31 15.10 8.45 12.07
C ARG A 31 15.88 7.95 10.86
N TRP A 32 17.08 8.49 10.65
CA TRP A 32 18.02 8.01 9.63
C TRP A 32 18.39 6.53 9.84
N MET A 33 18.69 6.12 11.08
CA MET A 33 18.99 4.72 11.38
C MET A 33 17.79 3.80 11.10
N GLN A 34 16.58 4.22 11.42
CA GLN A 34 15.36 3.49 11.12
C GLN A 34 15.18 3.32 9.60
N TRP A 35 15.43 4.38 8.84
CA TRP A 35 15.39 4.35 7.37
C TRP A 35 16.44 3.41 6.78
N ASN A 36 17.66 3.45 7.28
CA ASN A 36 18.71 2.54 6.82
C ASN A 36 18.36 1.08 7.06
N LEU A 37 17.85 0.73 8.24
CA LEU A 37 17.41 -0.63 8.53
C LEU A 37 16.25 -1.08 7.62
N LEU A 38 15.31 -0.20 7.35
CA LEU A 38 14.20 -0.44 6.45
C LEU A 38 14.71 -0.69 5.02
N LEU A 39 15.54 0.20 4.50
CA LEU A 39 16.09 0.11 3.15
C LEU A 39 17.03 -1.10 2.96
N GLU A 40 17.81 -1.47 3.99
CA GLU A 40 18.64 -2.68 3.94
C GLU A 40 17.81 -3.96 3.89
N LYS A 41 16.75 -4.01 4.68
CA LYS A 41 15.81 -5.15 4.66
C LYS A 41 15.14 -5.28 3.29
N GLN A 42 14.76 -4.16 2.69
CA GLN A 42 14.09 -4.12 1.38
C GLN A 42 15.04 -4.33 0.20
N ARG A 43 16.31 -3.96 0.32
CA ARG A 43 17.31 -4.22 -0.74
C ARG A 43 17.51 -5.70 -1.04
N LYS A 44 17.17 -6.59 -0.11
CA LYS A 44 17.50 -8.02 -0.18
C LYS A 44 16.37 -8.91 -0.66
N THR A 45 15.12 -8.45 -0.66
CA THR A 45 13.97 -9.32 -1.01
C THR A 45 12.94 -8.60 -1.88
N LEU A 46 12.60 -9.21 -3.00
CA LEU A 46 11.37 -8.90 -3.73
C LEU A 46 10.18 -9.38 -2.89
N LEU A 47 9.03 -8.71 -3.05
CA LEU A 47 7.78 -9.27 -2.58
C LEU A 47 7.58 -10.65 -3.19
N SER A 48 7.17 -11.62 -2.38
CA SER A 48 6.78 -12.94 -2.86
C SER A 48 5.61 -12.84 -3.85
N ALA A 49 5.39 -13.87 -4.64
CA ALA A 49 4.27 -13.88 -5.58
C ALA A 49 2.90 -13.70 -4.88
N SER A 50 2.76 -14.21 -3.65
CA SER A 50 1.56 -14.05 -2.84
C SER A 50 1.38 -12.60 -2.37
N GLU A 51 2.44 -11.96 -1.88
CA GLU A 51 2.41 -10.56 -1.44
C GLU A 51 2.15 -9.62 -2.63
N GLN A 52 2.75 -9.88 -3.79
CA GLN A 52 2.45 -9.11 -5.01
C GLN A 52 0.98 -9.22 -5.40
N LEU A 53 0.42 -10.44 -5.37
CA LEU A 53 -0.97 -10.67 -5.72
C LEU A 53 -1.93 -10.01 -4.72
N GLY A 54 -1.62 -10.06 -3.42
CA GLY A 54 -2.35 -9.33 -2.38
C GLY A 54 -2.36 -7.83 -2.64
N LEU A 55 -1.18 -7.25 -2.82
CA LEU A 55 -1.03 -5.82 -3.08
C LEU A 55 -1.76 -5.36 -4.36
N ILE A 56 -1.76 -6.17 -5.42
CA ILE A 56 -2.54 -5.89 -6.64
C ILE A 56 -4.03 -5.74 -6.30
N GLY A 57 -4.59 -6.65 -5.51
CA GLY A 57 -6.01 -6.57 -5.11
C GLY A 57 -6.33 -5.37 -4.25
N GLU A 58 -5.46 -5.04 -3.31
CA GLU A 58 -5.62 -3.87 -2.44
C GLU A 58 -5.52 -2.55 -3.23
N LEU A 59 -4.53 -2.42 -4.13
CA LEU A 59 -4.38 -1.24 -5.00
C LEU A 59 -5.58 -1.08 -5.94
N TYR A 60 -6.00 -2.16 -6.57
CA TYR A 60 -7.21 -2.15 -7.42
C TYR A 60 -8.44 -1.71 -6.61
N THR A 61 -8.56 -2.20 -5.38
CA THR A 61 -9.65 -1.82 -4.48
C THR A 61 -9.58 -0.34 -4.10
N LEU A 62 -8.40 0.18 -3.77
CA LEU A 62 -8.17 1.60 -3.46
C LEU A 62 -8.62 2.50 -4.62
N ILE A 63 -8.18 2.19 -5.84
CA ILE A 63 -8.55 2.91 -7.07
C ILE A 63 -10.08 2.90 -7.23
N GLN A 64 -10.70 1.73 -7.09
CA GLN A 64 -12.15 1.59 -7.23
C GLN A 64 -12.92 2.38 -6.16
N LEU A 65 -12.48 2.39 -4.91
CA LEU A 65 -13.12 3.15 -3.83
C LEU A 65 -13.10 4.65 -4.12
N ILE A 66 -11.98 5.16 -4.65
CA ILE A 66 -11.88 6.58 -5.07
C ILE A 66 -12.81 6.86 -6.25
N HIS A 67 -12.83 6.00 -7.26
CA HIS A 67 -13.75 6.13 -8.41
C HIS A 67 -15.24 6.04 -8.01
N MET A 68 -15.55 5.32 -6.93
CA MET A 68 -16.90 5.26 -6.35
C MET A 68 -17.27 6.48 -5.48
N GLY A 69 -16.36 7.45 -5.36
CA GLY A 69 -16.62 8.73 -4.72
C GLY A 69 -16.00 8.89 -3.32
N LYS A 70 -15.23 7.94 -2.82
CA LYS A 70 -14.43 8.16 -1.60
C LYS A 70 -13.35 9.21 -1.90
N LYS A 71 -13.13 10.14 -0.97
CA LYS A 71 -12.06 11.14 -1.13
C LYS A 71 -10.69 10.46 -1.05
N PRO A 72 -9.70 10.88 -1.86
CA PRO A 72 -8.37 10.27 -1.85
C PRO A 72 -7.72 10.20 -0.45
N ASP A 73 -7.77 11.29 0.31
CA ASP A 73 -7.23 11.34 1.67
C ASP A 73 -7.91 10.33 2.60
N GLU A 74 -9.23 10.21 2.50
CA GLU A 74 -10.03 9.25 3.29
C GLU A 74 -9.70 7.81 2.88
N ALA A 75 -9.67 7.52 1.57
CA ALA A 75 -9.42 6.17 1.06
C ALA A 75 -8.01 5.68 1.40
N VAL A 76 -6.99 6.54 1.24
CA VAL A 76 -5.62 6.21 1.63
C VAL A 76 -5.46 6.07 3.14
N SER A 77 -6.13 6.91 3.94
CA SER A 77 -6.12 6.78 5.40
C SER A 77 -6.77 5.47 5.84
N ALA A 78 -7.89 5.09 5.23
CA ALA A 78 -8.61 3.87 5.52
C ALA A 78 -7.87 2.58 5.11
N TRP A 79 -6.87 2.66 4.23
CA TRP A 79 -6.05 1.50 3.83
C TRP A 79 -5.06 1.14 4.94
N VAL A 80 -5.50 0.29 5.87
CA VAL A 80 -4.75 -0.08 7.10
C VAL A 80 -4.04 -1.43 7.01
N GLY A 81 -4.29 -2.22 5.97
CA GLY A 81 -3.59 -3.50 5.74
C GLY A 81 -2.06 -3.37 5.81
N PRO A 82 -1.43 -2.36 5.20
CA PRO A 82 0.01 -2.12 5.31
C PRO A 82 0.54 -1.90 6.73
N GLU A 83 -0.32 -1.51 7.64
CA GLU A 83 0.01 -1.24 9.06
C GLU A 83 -0.13 -2.49 9.92
N GLY A 84 -0.56 -3.62 9.33
CA GLY A 84 -0.72 -4.90 10.00
C GLY A 84 -2.05 -5.03 10.74
N ALA A 85 -3.07 -4.30 10.32
CA ALA A 85 -4.43 -4.46 10.82
C ALA A 85 -5.05 -5.80 10.34
N ASP A 86 -6.12 -6.22 11.01
CA ASP A 86 -6.83 -7.45 10.65
C ASP A 86 -7.59 -7.35 9.32
N ARG A 87 -7.88 -6.13 8.88
CA ARG A 87 -8.60 -5.82 7.65
C ARG A 87 -7.78 -4.90 6.76
N ASP A 88 -8.08 -4.91 5.47
CA ASP A 88 -7.32 -4.10 4.51
C ASP A 88 -7.75 -2.63 4.49
N PHE A 89 -9.06 -2.37 4.60
CA PHE A 89 -9.60 -1.00 4.65
C PHE A 89 -10.62 -0.85 5.79
N GLU A 90 -10.45 0.21 6.59
CA GLU A 90 -11.36 0.55 7.68
C GLU A 90 -11.82 2.02 7.56
N PHE A 91 -13.10 2.21 7.25
CA PHE A 91 -13.79 3.49 7.33
C PHE A 91 -14.62 3.55 8.61
N SER A 92 -15.15 4.70 8.95
CA SER A 92 -15.98 4.87 10.16
C SER A 92 -17.29 4.09 10.12
N ASP A 93 -17.80 3.79 8.93
CA ASP A 93 -19.11 3.20 8.67
C ASP A 93 -19.08 1.86 7.96
N VAL A 94 -17.92 1.50 7.38
CA VAL A 94 -17.78 0.29 6.57
C VAL A 94 -16.32 -0.17 6.53
N TRP A 95 -16.11 -1.47 6.50
CA TRP A 95 -14.79 -2.06 6.28
C TRP A 95 -14.75 -2.92 5.01
N TYR A 96 -13.54 -3.14 4.49
CA TYR A 96 -13.31 -4.06 3.38
C TYR A 96 -12.12 -4.96 3.70
N GLU A 97 -12.34 -6.25 3.49
CA GLU A 97 -11.29 -7.28 3.43
C GLU A 97 -11.13 -7.69 1.96
N VAL A 98 -9.92 -7.67 1.45
CA VAL A 98 -9.62 -7.96 0.04
C VAL A 98 -8.96 -9.32 -0.07
N LYS A 99 -9.52 -10.18 -0.88
CA LYS A 99 -8.93 -11.48 -1.21
C LYS A 99 -8.67 -11.54 -2.71
N THR A 100 -7.40 -11.66 -3.07
CA THR A 100 -7.00 -11.78 -4.48
C THR A 100 -6.73 -13.25 -4.80
N THR A 101 -7.36 -13.75 -5.83
CA THR A 101 -7.28 -15.16 -6.22
C THR A 101 -7.31 -15.33 -7.73
N GLY A 102 -6.85 -16.47 -8.25
CA GLY A 102 -6.98 -16.81 -9.66
C GLY A 102 -8.43 -17.02 -10.08
N ALA A 103 -8.73 -16.81 -11.35
CA ALA A 103 -10.09 -16.92 -11.91
C ALA A 103 -10.70 -18.32 -11.72
N ALA A 104 -9.89 -19.37 -11.73
CA ALA A 104 -10.33 -20.75 -11.55
C ALA A 104 -10.57 -21.15 -10.07
N SER A 105 -10.16 -20.34 -9.11
CA SER A 105 -10.33 -20.66 -7.69
C SER A 105 -11.80 -20.59 -7.28
N GLN A 106 -12.27 -21.65 -6.64
CA GLN A 106 -13.64 -21.73 -6.08
C GLN A 106 -13.67 -21.53 -4.57
N VAL A 107 -12.50 -21.40 -3.94
CA VAL A 107 -12.36 -21.32 -2.50
C VAL A 107 -11.55 -20.08 -2.14
N ILE A 108 -11.96 -19.40 -1.07
CA ILE A 108 -11.26 -18.28 -0.48
C ILE A 108 -10.97 -18.64 0.96
N THR A 109 -9.73 -18.39 1.39
CA THR A 109 -9.35 -18.56 2.78
C THR A 109 -9.42 -17.24 3.52
N VAL A 110 -10.19 -17.20 4.60
CA VAL A 110 -10.21 -16.11 5.57
C VAL A 110 -9.27 -16.48 6.70
N SER A 111 -8.34 -15.61 7.04
CA SER A 111 -7.24 -15.94 7.95
C SER A 111 -7.67 -15.95 9.42
N SER A 112 -8.67 -15.14 9.78
CA SER A 112 -9.19 -15.05 11.14
C SER A 112 -10.69 -14.66 11.15
N LEU A 113 -11.36 -14.92 12.26
CA LEU A 113 -12.77 -14.50 12.43
C LEU A 113 -12.91 -12.99 12.62
N GLU A 114 -11.89 -12.35 13.15
CA GLU A 114 -11.82 -10.90 13.36
C GLU A 114 -11.98 -10.13 12.05
N GLN A 115 -11.53 -10.72 10.92
CA GLN A 115 -11.73 -10.18 9.57
C GLN A 115 -13.22 -10.12 9.16
N LEU A 116 -14.09 -10.87 9.84
CA LEU A 116 -15.52 -10.98 9.53
C LEU A 116 -16.40 -10.45 10.67
N ASP A 117 -15.83 -9.72 11.64
CA ASP A 117 -16.60 -9.11 12.72
C ASP A 117 -17.69 -8.18 12.14
N ASP A 118 -18.93 -8.35 12.59
CA ASP A 118 -20.14 -7.70 12.07
C ASP A 118 -20.61 -6.50 12.91
N SER A 119 -19.76 -5.99 13.80
CA SER A 119 -20.05 -4.81 14.63
C SER A 119 -20.38 -3.57 13.80
N ILE A 120 -19.79 -3.46 12.60
CA ILE A 120 -20.12 -2.49 11.56
C ILE A 120 -20.26 -3.18 10.20
N ALA A 121 -20.91 -2.54 9.24
CA ALA A 121 -21.06 -3.08 7.89
C ALA A 121 -19.70 -3.42 7.27
N GLY A 122 -19.59 -4.57 6.62
CA GLY A 122 -18.36 -5.02 6.03
C GLY A 122 -18.53 -5.74 4.68
N HIS A 123 -17.47 -5.70 3.88
CA HIS A 123 -17.45 -6.32 2.58
C HIS A 123 -16.20 -7.18 2.38
N LEU A 124 -16.41 -8.46 2.10
CA LEU A 124 -15.37 -9.31 1.55
C LEU A 124 -15.28 -9.05 0.04
N ARG A 125 -14.20 -8.40 -0.38
CA ARG A 125 -13.96 -8.04 -1.78
C ARG A 125 -13.06 -9.06 -2.45
N ILE A 126 -13.56 -9.71 -3.48
CA ILE A 126 -12.82 -10.72 -4.22
C ILE A 126 -12.31 -10.11 -5.52
N VAL A 127 -11.00 -10.02 -5.65
CA VAL A 127 -10.33 -9.62 -6.88
C VAL A 127 -9.80 -10.86 -7.57
N ARG A 128 -10.12 -11.01 -8.87
CA ARG A 128 -9.61 -12.13 -9.66
C ARG A 128 -8.50 -11.66 -10.57
N ALA A 129 -7.31 -12.21 -10.37
CA ALA A 129 -6.13 -11.87 -11.12
C ALA A 129 -5.31 -13.13 -11.42
N ASP A 130 -5.11 -13.41 -12.70
CA ASP A 130 -4.24 -14.48 -13.17
C ASP A 130 -3.03 -13.90 -13.89
N LYS A 131 -1.90 -14.56 -13.77
CA LYS A 131 -0.75 -14.21 -14.60
C LYS A 131 -1.09 -14.38 -16.06
N CYS A 132 -0.75 -13.38 -16.87
CA CYS A 132 -1.01 -13.40 -18.30
C CYS A 132 0.27 -13.11 -19.09
N SER A 133 0.17 -13.26 -20.42
CA SER A 133 1.28 -12.96 -21.34
C SER A 133 1.69 -11.49 -21.24
N PRO A 134 3.00 -11.16 -21.27
CA PRO A 134 3.48 -9.78 -21.35
C PRO A 134 2.92 -9.00 -22.55
N GLU A 135 2.54 -9.69 -23.61
CA GLU A 135 1.98 -9.09 -24.84
C GLU A 135 0.51 -8.69 -24.68
N ARG A 136 -0.16 -9.14 -23.64
CA ARG A 136 -1.56 -8.82 -23.40
C ARG A 136 -1.73 -7.32 -23.13
N SER A 137 -2.56 -6.66 -23.95
CA SER A 137 -2.72 -5.20 -23.91
C SER A 137 -3.51 -4.71 -22.69
N ASP A 138 -4.42 -5.53 -22.17
CA ASP A 138 -5.26 -5.24 -21.01
C ASP A 138 -4.65 -5.77 -19.68
N GLY A 139 -3.48 -6.39 -19.75
CA GLY A 139 -2.78 -6.87 -18.55
C GLY A 139 -2.07 -5.72 -17.83
N VAL A 140 -2.19 -5.69 -16.51
CA VAL A 140 -1.54 -4.72 -15.62
C VAL A 140 -0.33 -5.33 -14.92
N THR A 141 0.68 -4.52 -14.63
CA THR A 141 1.79 -4.90 -13.76
C THR A 141 1.62 -4.26 -12.38
N LEU A 142 2.37 -4.73 -11.38
CA LEU A 142 2.32 -4.11 -10.06
C LEU A 142 2.75 -2.63 -10.13
N ASP A 143 3.82 -2.32 -10.89
CA ASP A 143 4.30 -0.95 -11.06
C ASP A 143 3.26 -0.06 -11.76
N THR A 144 2.63 -0.54 -12.84
CA THR A 144 1.59 0.25 -13.52
C THR A 144 0.38 0.51 -12.63
N LEU A 145 0.02 -0.43 -11.77
CA LEU A 145 -1.09 -0.26 -10.84
C LEU A 145 -0.76 0.73 -9.71
N VAL A 146 0.51 0.76 -9.26
CA VAL A 146 0.98 1.78 -8.31
C VAL A 146 0.93 3.17 -8.92
N GLU A 147 1.35 3.33 -10.18
CA GLU A 147 1.28 4.64 -10.86
C GLU A 147 -0.18 5.06 -11.10
N GLU A 148 -1.06 4.15 -11.50
CA GLU A 148 -2.50 4.42 -11.63
C GLU A 148 -3.13 4.86 -10.29
N ALA A 149 -2.74 4.21 -9.19
CA ALA A 149 -3.20 4.62 -7.85
C ALA A 149 -2.73 6.03 -7.51
N LYS A 150 -1.47 6.39 -7.80
CA LYS A 150 -0.95 7.77 -7.60
C LYS A 150 -1.70 8.79 -8.46
N GLU A 151 -1.95 8.49 -9.71
CA GLU A 151 -2.73 9.35 -10.60
C GLU A 151 -4.16 9.55 -10.08
N THR A 152 -4.78 8.47 -9.58
CA THR A 152 -6.13 8.48 -9.01
C THR A 152 -6.20 9.28 -7.70
N ILE A 153 -5.18 9.20 -6.85
CA ILE A 153 -5.03 10.01 -5.63
C ILE A 153 -4.89 11.50 -6.00
N GLY A 154 -4.25 11.81 -7.12
CA GLY A 154 -4.17 13.15 -7.67
C GLY A 154 -3.24 14.07 -6.89
N SER A 155 -3.65 15.35 -6.73
CA SER A 155 -2.79 16.43 -6.22
C SER A 155 -2.72 16.55 -4.70
N SER A 156 -3.34 15.66 -3.93
CA SER A 156 -3.24 15.68 -2.47
C SER A 156 -1.85 15.24 -2.02
N LEU A 157 -1.01 16.18 -1.60
CA LEU A 157 0.32 15.90 -1.07
C LEU A 157 0.27 14.99 0.17
N ALA A 158 -0.72 15.19 1.04
CA ALA A 158 -0.87 14.39 2.25
C ALA A 158 -1.24 12.93 1.94
N ALA A 159 -2.20 12.71 1.03
CA ALA A 159 -2.58 11.37 0.59
C ALA A 159 -1.42 10.67 -0.13
N THR A 160 -0.72 11.36 -1.05
CA THR A 160 0.42 10.80 -1.77
C THR A 160 1.55 10.41 -0.80
N ALA A 161 1.92 11.27 0.15
CA ALA A 161 2.93 10.96 1.15
C ALA A 161 2.54 9.78 2.05
N SER A 162 1.25 9.68 2.43
CA SER A 162 0.74 8.55 3.20
C SER A 162 0.75 7.26 2.39
N PHE A 163 0.35 7.30 1.13
CA PHE A 163 0.38 6.18 0.20
C PHE A 163 1.80 5.62 0.00
N ASP A 164 2.77 6.50 -0.30
CA ASP A 164 4.16 6.10 -0.47
C ASP A 164 4.75 5.48 0.81
N ARG A 165 4.40 6.02 1.98
CA ARG A 165 4.80 5.43 3.27
C ARG A 165 4.25 4.02 3.45
N LYS A 166 2.97 3.79 3.13
CA LYS A 166 2.33 2.49 3.23
C LYS A 166 2.94 1.47 2.27
N LEU A 167 3.26 1.86 1.05
CA LEU A 167 4.01 1.02 0.10
C LEU A 167 5.38 0.60 0.66
N LEU A 168 6.10 1.53 1.28
CA LEU A 168 7.37 1.21 1.94
C LEU A 168 7.20 0.26 3.12
N GLN A 169 6.13 0.39 3.92
CA GLN A 169 5.85 -0.52 5.03
C GLN A 169 5.62 -1.96 4.56
N ILE A 170 4.93 -2.15 3.44
CA ILE A 170 4.75 -3.47 2.80
C ILE A 170 6.08 -4.01 2.27
N GLY A 171 7.04 -3.16 1.98
CA GLY A 171 8.32 -3.54 1.33
C GLY A 171 8.32 -3.34 -0.18
N TYR A 172 7.34 -2.63 -0.72
CA TYR A 172 7.35 -2.30 -2.14
C TYR A 172 8.32 -1.15 -2.42
N LEU A 173 9.21 -1.38 -3.38
CA LEU A 173 10.04 -0.39 -4.06
C LEU A 173 10.00 -0.73 -5.54
N SER A 174 9.73 0.25 -6.40
CA SER A 174 9.70 0.02 -7.86
C SER A 174 10.99 -0.66 -8.35
N ARG A 175 10.84 -1.74 -9.07
CA ARG A 175 11.91 -2.58 -9.63
C ARG A 175 11.51 -3.17 -10.97
N ALA A 176 12.47 -3.39 -11.84
CA ALA A 176 12.24 -3.95 -13.17
C ALA A 176 11.48 -5.31 -13.14
N GLU A 177 11.66 -6.09 -12.07
CA GLU A 177 10.99 -7.38 -11.88
C GLU A 177 9.47 -7.22 -11.74
N TYR A 178 8.99 -6.15 -11.13
CA TYR A 178 7.56 -5.88 -10.98
C TYR A 178 6.91 -5.39 -12.28
N SER A 179 7.68 -4.81 -13.18
CA SER A 179 7.21 -4.39 -14.51
C SER A 179 7.16 -5.54 -15.53
N SER A 180 7.75 -6.69 -15.23
CA SER A 180 7.86 -7.82 -16.16
C SER A 180 6.67 -8.78 -16.11
N GLN A 181 6.01 -8.92 -14.96
CA GLN A 181 4.87 -9.84 -14.79
C GLN A 181 3.57 -9.09 -14.89
N LYS A 182 2.72 -9.48 -15.86
CA LYS A 182 1.34 -8.99 -16.00
C LYS A 182 0.31 -9.95 -15.39
N TYR A 183 -0.76 -9.34 -14.97
CA TYR A 183 -1.95 -9.99 -14.40
C TYR A 183 -3.22 -9.55 -15.11
#